data_53a38e707c432094bff87e4a8d10dd3c
#
_entry.id   53a38e707c432094bff87e4a8d10dd3c
#
_cell.length_a   1.000
_cell.length_b   1.000
_cell.length_c   1.000
_cell.angle_alpha   90.00
_cell.angle_beta   90.00
_cell.angle_gamma   90.00
#
_symmetry.space_group_name_H-M   'P 1'
#
loop_
_entity.id
_entity.type
_entity.pdbx_description
1 polymer ?
#
loop_
_entity_poly.entity_id
_entity_poly.type
_entity_poly.pdbx_seq_one_letter_code
_entity_poly.pdbx_strand_id
1 'polypeptide(L)'
;MFGFLKTKDDPAAPSAAATAARASWSERLKAGLSRTRETLNTPLTELFSRAKIDDDLLDDLETTLLTADCGVDATHWLLAELKATVKRDRLETPAQLRSALTQGLRTLLAPLEQPLQAEGHQPFVIMIAGVNGAGKTTSIGKLAKHFQSQGKSVLLAAGDTFRAAAREQLTAWGERNGVTVIAQESGDPAAVVFDAIHAARARKIDVVLADTAGRLPTQLHLMEEIAKVRRVIQKAHDTGPHEVLLVLDANIGQNAVQQVKAFDKAIGVTGLVITKLDGTAKGGVLAAIARQGPKPVRFIGVGEGIDDLQAFRTEEFVEALLGPSSGSSPGASS
;
A
#
# COMPACT_ATOMS: atom_id res chain seq x y z
N MET A 1 26.08 -20.79 67.91
CA MET A 1 26.91 -19.98 67.00
C MET A 1 26.57 -20.40 65.55
N PHE A 2 25.69 -19.66 64.90
CA PHE A 2 25.29 -19.93 63.52
C PHE A 2 25.88 -18.84 62.65
N GLY A 3 26.79 -19.18 61.75
CA GLY A 3 27.40 -18.27 60.80
C GLY A 3 26.49 -18.11 59.57
N PHE A 4 26.06 -16.89 59.30
CA PHE A 4 25.38 -16.52 58.07
C PHE A 4 26.41 -16.33 56.93
N LEU A 5 26.35 -17.19 55.90
CA LEU A 5 27.04 -16.98 54.66
C LEU A 5 26.16 -16.05 53.77
N LYS A 6 26.64 -14.83 53.51
CA LYS A 6 26.13 -13.94 52.50
C LYS A 6 26.55 -14.41 51.13
N THR A 7 25.62 -14.87 50.34
CA THR A 7 25.80 -15.03 48.88
C THR A 7 25.77 -13.66 48.24
N LYS A 8 26.84 -13.34 47.53
CA LYS A 8 26.98 -12.16 46.68
C LYS A 8 26.14 -12.38 45.41
N ASP A 9 25.10 -11.63 45.23
CA ASP A 9 24.39 -11.56 43.92
C ASP A 9 25.31 -10.81 42.94
N ASP A 10 25.84 -11.53 41.96
CA ASP A 10 26.42 -10.92 40.77
C ASP A 10 25.27 -10.41 39.86
N PRO A 11 25.34 -9.15 39.38
CA PRO A 11 24.38 -8.70 38.42
C PRO A 11 24.55 -9.46 37.11
N ALA A 12 23.51 -10.22 36.74
CA ALA A 12 23.43 -10.91 35.47
C ALA A 12 23.70 -9.94 34.33
N ALA A 13 24.73 -10.27 33.54
CA ALA A 13 25.02 -9.55 32.29
C ALA A 13 23.77 -9.54 31.39
N PRO A 14 23.46 -8.42 30.71
CA PRO A 14 22.31 -8.38 29.80
C PRO A 14 22.54 -9.39 28.69
N SER A 15 21.55 -10.28 28.57
CA SER A 15 21.46 -11.27 27.49
C SER A 15 21.67 -10.61 26.13
N ALA A 16 22.68 -11.06 25.40
CA ALA A 16 22.96 -10.66 24.02
C ALA A 16 21.94 -11.29 23.03
N ALA A 17 20.64 -11.19 23.36
CA ALA A 17 19.56 -11.63 22.50
C ALA A 17 18.77 -10.39 22.07
N ALA A 18 18.78 -10.12 20.75
CA ALA A 18 17.94 -9.19 20.01
C ALA A 18 18.54 -7.83 19.64
N THR A 19 19.61 -7.82 18.88
CA THR A 19 19.78 -6.85 17.80
C THR A 19 19.92 -7.61 16.47
N ALA A 20 18.93 -8.40 16.12
CA ALA A 20 18.72 -8.74 14.72
C ALA A 20 18.40 -7.38 14.04
N ALA A 21 19.35 -6.88 13.23
CA ALA A 21 19.14 -5.66 12.46
C ALA A 21 17.83 -5.81 11.68
N ARG A 22 16.85 -4.93 11.93
CA ARG A 22 15.57 -4.96 11.18
C ARG A 22 15.91 -4.78 9.71
N ALA A 23 15.45 -5.70 8.86
CA ALA A 23 15.62 -5.61 7.42
C ALA A 23 15.19 -4.21 6.92
N SER A 24 15.99 -3.63 6.05
CA SER A 24 15.69 -2.35 5.42
C SER A 24 14.37 -2.42 4.65
N TRP A 25 13.74 -1.26 4.40
CA TRP A 25 12.52 -1.24 3.58
C TRP A 25 12.73 -1.87 2.20
N SER A 26 13.86 -1.58 1.54
CA SER A 26 14.18 -2.15 0.23
C SER A 26 14.27 -3.68 0.26
N GLU A 27 14.86 -4.27 1.32
CA GLU A 27 14.91 -5.72 1.48
C GLU A 27 13.52 -6.32 1.70
N ARG A 28 12.68 -5.69 2.53
CA ARG A 28 11.30 -6.12 2.75
C ARG A 28 10.45 -6.01 1.49
N LEU A 29 10.61 -4.94 0.72
CA LEU A 29 9.92 -4.75 -0.56
C LEU A 29 10.33 -5.82 -1.58
N LYS A 30 11.64 -6.10 -1.70
CA LYS A 30 12.16 -7.17 -2.56
C LYS A 30 11.66 -8.56 -2.13
N ALA A 31 11.62 -8.83 -0.83
CA ALA A 31 11.08 -10.07 -0.29
C ALA A 31 9.56 -10.17 -0.53
N GLY A 32 8.81 -9.08 -0.29
CA GLY A 32 7.38 -9.03 -0.51
C GLY A 32 6.99 -9.19 -1.98
N LEU A 33 7.80 -8.70 -2.90
CA LEU A 33 7.55 -8.85 -4.34
C LEU A 33 8.16 -10.14 -4.94
N SER A 34 8.73 -11.04 -4.14
CA SER A 34 9.43 -12.24 -4.65
C SER A 34 8.58 -13.08 -5.59
N ARG A 35 7.32 -13.36 -5.23
CA ARG A 35 6.40 -14.15 -6.07
C ARG A 35 6.07 -13.48 -7.41
N THR A 36 5.78 -12.18 -7.39
CA THR A 36 5.56 -11.42 -8.63
C THR A 36 6.84 -11.36 -9.45
N ARG A 37 7.97 -11.18 -8.79
CA ARG A 37 9.28 -11.17 -9.41
C ARG A 37 9.64 -12.51 -10.06
N GLU A 38 9.36 -13.64 -9.42
CA GLU A 38 9.57 -14.97 -9.99
C GLU A 38 8.73 -15.18 -11.25
N THR A 39 7.44 -14.77 -11.20
CA THR A 39 6.53 -14.86 -12.36
C THR A 39 6.99 -14.01 -13.53
N LEU A 40 7.60 -12.84 -13.26
CA LEU A 40 8.10 -11.94 -14.32
C LEU A 40 9.54 -12.27 -14.74
N ASN A 41 10.46 -12.36 -13.76
CA ASN A 41 11.89 -12.38 -14.08
C ASN A 41 12.38 -13.71 -14.63
N THR A 42 11.79 -14.86 -14.28
CA THR A 42 12.22 -16.13 -14.85
C THR A 42 11.98 -16.14 -16.37
N PRO A 43 10.76 -15.88 -16.88
CA PRO A 43 10.55 -15.73 -18.31
C PRO A 43 11.35 -14.57 -18.92
N LEU A 44 11.41 -13.40 -18.27
CA LEU A 44 12.15 -12.26 -18.80
C LEU A 44 13.66 -12.53 -18.91
N THR A 45 14.24 -13.30 -17.98
CA THR A 45 15.67 -13.66 -18.05
C THR A 45 15.93 -14.57 -19.26
N GLU A 46 15.05 -15.53 -19.51
CA GLU A 46 15.13 -16.40 -20.69
C GLU A 46 14.94 -15.61 -21.99
N LEU A 47 13.94 -14.72 -22.03
CA LEU A 47 13.68 -13.85 -23.18
C LEU A 47 14.89 -12.94 -23.48
N PHE A 48 15.44 -12.29 -22.43
CA PHE A 48 16.59 -11.40 -22.59
C PHE A 48 17.94 -12.12 -22.74
N SER A 49 17.97 -13.46 -22.70
CA SER A 49 19.15 -14.26 -23.07
C SER A 49 19.21 -14.61 -24.56
N ARG A 50 18.13 -14.37 -25.30
CA ARG A 50 18.08 -14.60 -26.77
C ARG A 50 19.08 -13.69 -27.50
N ALA A 51 19.46 -14.11 -28.71
CA ALA A 51 20.46 -13.37 -29.50
C ALA A 51 19.88 -12.15 -30.23
N LYS A 52 18.56 -12.08 -30.42
CA LYS A 52 17.90 -11.05 -31.26
C LYS A 52 16.60 -10.56 -30.63
N ILE A 53 16.22 -9.34 -31.01
CA ILE A 53 14.90 -8.77 -30.77
C ILE A 53 14.07 -9.07 -32.05
N ASP A 54 13.16 -10.00 -31.93
CA ASP A 54 12.23 -10.41 -32.99
C ASP A 54 10.77 -10.35 -32.52
N ASP A 55 9.82 -10.63 -33.40
CA ASP A 55 8.40 -10.62 -33.09
C ASP A 55 8.05 -11.70 -32.06
N ASP A 56 8.67 -12.88 -32.12
CA ASP A 56 8.45 -13.98 -31.17
C ASP A 56 8.85 -13.56 -29.73
N LEU A 57 9.94 -12.82 -29.57
CA LEU A 57 10.35 -12.29 -28.28
C LEU A 57 9.31 -11.29 -27.72
N LEU A 58 8.74 -10.45 -28.58
CA LEU A 58 7.72 -9.48 -28.18
C LEU A 58 6.39 -10.14 -27.81
N ASP A 59 6.00 -11.21 -28.49
CA ASP A 59 4.79 -12.00 -28.19
C ASP A 59 4.94 -12.77 -26.87
N ASP A 60 6.11 -13.34 -26.60
CA ASP A 60 6.42 -13.98 -25.33
C ASP A 60 6.47 -12.95 -24.17
N LEU A 61 6.97 -11.73 -24.44
CA LEU A 61 6.94 -10.63 -23.49
C LEU A 61 5.50 -10.20 -23.16
N GLU A 62 4.62 -10.13 -24.16
CA GLU A 62 3.19 -9.89 -23.97
C GLU A 62 2.58 -10.91 -23.02
N THR A 63 2.80 -12.19 -23.31
CA THR A 63 2.31 -13.29 -22.48
C THR A 63 2.81 -13.18 -21.03
N THR A 64 4.09 -12.85 -20.86
CA THR A 64 4.70 -12.67 -19.53
C THR A 64 4.05 -11.53 -18.75
N LEU A 65 3.84 -10.37 -19.37
CA LEU A 65 3.19 -9.22 -18.74
C LEU A 65 1.73 -9.49 -18.38
N LEU A 66 0.99 -10.17 -19.24
CA LEU A 66 -0.39 -10.58 -18.98
C LEU A 66 -0.48 -11.59 -17.81
N THR A 67 0.44 -12.55 -17.75
CA THR A 67 0.52 -13.55 -16.68
C THR A 67 0.81 -12.90 -15.33
N ALA A 68 1.59 -11.81 -15.30
CA ALA A 68 1.84 -11.00 -14.10
C ALA A 68 0.69 -10.06 -13.72
N ASP A 69 -0.45 -10.14 -14.41
CA ASP A 69 -1.66 -9.35 -14.17
C ASP A 69 -1.51 -7.83 -14.47
N CYS A 70 -0.59 -7.47 -15.42
CA CYS A 70 -0.45 -6.08 -15.87
C CYS A 70 -1.72 -5.56 -16.57
N GLY A 71 -2.57 -6.45 -17.07
CA GLY A 71 -3.78 -6.13 -17.83
C GLY A 71 -3.49 -5.76 -19.29
N VAL A 72 -4.50 -5.97 -20.14
CA VAL A 72 -4.36 -5.84 -21.60
C VAL A 72 -3.93 -4.43 -22.02
N ASP A 73 -4.60 -3.39 -21.50
CA ASP A 73 -4.31 -2.00 -21.90
C ASP A 73 -2.90 -1.53 -21.52
N ALA A 74 -2.40 -1.95 -20.34
CA ALA A 74 -1.05 -1.60 -19.91
C ALA A 74 0.01 -2.40 -20.69
N THR A 75 -0.25 -3.68 -20.94
CA THR A 75 0.63 -4.55 -21.73
C THR A 75 0.77 -4.04 -23.16
N HIS A 76 -0.33 -3.74 -23.84
CA HIS A 76 -0.29 -3.18 -25.19
C HIS A 76 0.42 -1.84 -25.25
N TRP A 77 0.19 -0.97 -24.25
CA TRP A 77 0.89 0.31 -24.18
C TRP A 77 2.40 0.12 -24.02
N LEU A 78 2.84 -0.76 -23.10
CA LEU A 78 4.25 -1.06 -22.88
C LEU A 78 4.90 -1.63 -24.13
N LEU A 79 4.25 -2.56 -24.83
CA LEU A 79 4.76 -3.15 -26.07
C LEU A 79 4.87 -2.12 -27.20
N ALA A 80 3.87 -1.24 -27.34
CA ALA A 80 3.90 -0.17 -28.33
C ALA A 80 5.08 0.80 -28.07
N GLU A 81 5.28 1.18 -26.80
CA GLU A 81 6.41 2.03 -26.39
C GLU A 81 7.75 1.34 -26.63
N LEU A 82 7.86 0.04 -26.33
CA LEU A 82 9.05 -0.74 -26.59
C LEU A 82 9.35 -0.83 -28.09
N LYS A 83 8.36 -1.15 -28.93
CA LYS A 83 8.51 -1.20 -30.40
C LYS A 83 8.98 0.17 -30.94
N ALA A 84 8.40 1.26 -30.44
CA ALA A 84 8.82 2.62 -30.81
C ALA A 84 10.25 2.91 -30.39
N THR A 85 10.65 2.51 -29.18
CA THR A 85 12.00 2.72 -28.63
C THR A 85 13.03 1.89 -29.38
N VAL A 86 12.73 0.61 -29.69
CA VAL A 86 13.58 -0.27 -30.51
C VAL A 86 13.90 0.39 -31.85
N LYS A 87 12.89 0.94 -32.52
CA LYS A 87 13.03 1.59 -33.81
C LYS A 87 13.76 2.94 -33.74
N ARG A 88 13.43 3.78 -32.75
CA ARG A 88 14.00 5.10 -32.57
C ARG A 88 15.48 5.04 -32.20
N ASP A 89 15.81 4.21 -31.21
CA ASP A 89 17.12 4.15 -30.58
C ASP A 89 17.99 3.01 -31.16
N ARG A 90 17.44 2.28 -32.15
CA ARG A 90 18.10 1.15 -32.84
C ARG A 90 18.64 0.11 -31.84
N LEU A 91 17.77 -0.36 -30.94
CA LEU A 91 18.17 -1.35 -29.96
C LEU A 91 18.45 -2.68 -30.66
N GLU A 92 19.64 -3.23 -30.42
CA GLU A 92 20.11 -4.46 -31.05
C GLU A 92 20.15 -5.64 -30.07
N THR A 93 20.26 -5.34 -28.77
CA THR A 93 20.46 -6.37 -27.74
C THR A 93 19.28 -6.49 -26.79
N PRO A 94 18.97 -7.71 -26.33
CA PRO A 94 17.95 -7.93 -25.30
C PRO A 94 18.20 -7.19 -23.98
N ALA A 95 19.46 -6.94 -23.62
CA ALA A 95 19.80 -6.14 -22.44
C ALA A 95 19.33 -4.68 -22.58
N GLN A 96 19.45 -4.10 -23.77
CA GLN A 96 18.89 -2.77 -24.07
C GLN A 96 17.36 -2.78 -24.00
N LEU A 97 16.72 -3.83 -24.51
CA LEU A 97 15.26 -4.00 -24.44
C LEU A 97 14.78 -4.10 -23.00
N ARG A 98 15.51 -4.82 -22.11
CA ARG A 98 15.21 -4.87 -20.68
C ARG A 98 15.28 -3.48 -20.03
N SER A 99 16.28 -2.69 -20.38
CA SER A 99 16.41 -1.31 -19.89
C SER A 99 15.25 -0.43 -20.37
N ALA A 100 14.83 -0.59 -21.63
CA ALA A 100 13.69 0.11 -22.20
C ALA A 100 12.37 -0.32 -21.51
N LEU A 101 12.16 -1.61 -21.21
CA LEU A 101 11.02 -2.10 -20.45
C LEU A 101 10.98 -1.49 -19.04
N THR A 102 12.13 -1.45 -18.36
CA THR A 102 12.26 -0.84 -17.04
C THR A 102 11.84 0.63 -17.08
N GLN A 103 12.32 1.36 -18.08
CA GLN A 103 11.97 2.77 -18.26
C GLN A 103 10.49 2.96 -18.65
N GLY A 104 9.94 2.07 -19.48
CA GLY A 104 8.52 2.07 -19.83
C GLY A 104 7.63 1.88 -18.59
N LEU A 105 7.98 0.93 -17.71
CA LEU A 105 7.27 0.73 -16.44
C LEU A 105 7.38 1.93 -15.51
N ARG A 106 8.54 2.56 -15.41
CA ARG A 106 8.70 3.81 -14.63
C ARG A 106 7.79 4.91 -15.17
N THR A 107 7.79 5.12 -16.46
CA THR A 107 6.93 6.12 -17.11
C THR A 107 5.44 5.83 -16.89
N LEU A 108 5.05 4.57 -16.97
CA LEU A 108 3.67 4.13 -16.76
C LEU A 108 3.20 4.36 -15.32
N LEU A 109 4.05 4.07 -14.33
CA LEU A 109 3.70 4.12 -12.91
C LEU A 109 3.94 5.49 -12.26
N ALA A 110 4.77 6.36 -12.85
CA ALA A 110 5.11 7.67 -12.30
C ALA A 110 3.89 8.53 -11.91
N PRO A 111 2.78 8.57 -12.69
CA PRO A 111 1.59 9.33 -12.31
C PRO A 111 0.91 8.84 -11.01
N LEU A 112 1.16 7.59 -10.59
CA LEU A 112 0.63 7.03 -9.35
C LEU A 112 1.42 7.48 -8.12
N GLU A 113 2.66 7.93 -8.28
CA GLU A 113 3.51 8.39 -7.18
C GLU A 113 3.16 9.82 -6.79
N GLN A 114 2.28 9.94 -5.81
CA GLN A 114 1.89 11.20 -5.22
C GLN A 114 1.83 11.03 -3.70
N PRO A 115 2.84 11.52 -2.95
CA PRO A 115 2.89 11.37 -1.50
C PRO A 115 1.68 12.02 -0.82
N LEU A 116 1.17 11.39 0.24
CA LEU A 116 0.12 11.97 1.08
C LEU A 116 0.74 13.01 2.03
N GLN A 117 0.24 14.24 1.96
CA GLN A 117 0.59 15.32 2.87
C GLN A 117 -0.62 15.63 3.77
N ALA A 118 -0.55 15.23 5.04
CA ALA A 118 -1.60 15.50 6.01
C ALA A 118 -1.36 16.87 6.67
N GLU A 119 -1.56 17.95 5.90
CA GLU A 119 -1.28 19.32 6.31
C GLU A 119 -2.46 20.26 5.98
N GLY A 120 -2.42 21.47 6.52
CA GLY A 120 -3.40 22.52 6.22
C GLY A 120 -4.75 22.41 6.94
N HIS A 121 -4.99 21.31 7.67
CA HIS A 121 -6.26 21.08 8.41
C HIS A 121 -5.99 20.45 9.78
N GLN A 122 -6.81 20.79 10.78
CA GLN A 122 -6.74 20.24 12.13
C GLN A 122 -8.15 20.00 12.69
N PRO A 123 -8.60 18.72 12.75
CA PRO A 123 -7.88 17.53 12.28
C PRO A 123 -7.87 17.37 10.76
N PHE A 124 -6.80 16.78 10.21
CA PHE A 124 -6.81 16.23 8.86
C PHE A 124 -7.56 14.88 8.89
N VAL A 125 -8.71 14.81 8.23
CA VAL A 125 -9.60 13.64 8.29
C VAL A 125 -9.36 12.73 7.09
N ILE A 126 -8.95 11.49 7.35
CA ILE A 126 -8.74 10.43 6.36
C ILE A 126 -9.83 9.39 6.53
N MET A 127 -10.65 9.23 5.50
CA MET A 127 -11.64 8.16 5.41
C MET A 127 -11.01 6.91 4.76
N ILE A 128 -11.10 5.75 5.43
CA ILE A 128 -10.53 4.49 4.95
C ILE A 128 -11.67 3.57 4.49
N ALA A 129 -11.70 3.25 3.20
CA ALA A 129 -12.71 2.40 2.57
C ALA A 129 -12.09 1.15 1.93
N GLY A 130 -12.93 0.18 1.57
CA GLY A 130 -12.51 -1.06 0.90
C GLY A 130 -13.32 -2.27 1.36
N VAL A 131 -13.24 -3.37 0.63
CA VAL A 131 -13.95 -4.61 0.95
C VAL A 131 -13.39 -5.29 2.20
N ASN A 132 -14.15 -6.25 2.78
CA ASN A 132 -13.65 -7.06 3.88
C ASN A 132 -12.44 -7.90 3.44
N GLY A 133 -11.47 -8.05 4.35
CA GLY A 133 -10.25 -8.78 4.07
C GLY A 133 -9.20 -8.02 3.26
N ALA A 134 -9.51 -6.82 2.74
CA ALA A 134 -8.54 -5.99 2.03
C ALA A 134 -7.41 -5.42 2.92
N GLY A 135 -7.51 -5.55 4.26
CA GLY A 135 -6.48 -5.06 5.18
C GLY A 135 -6.72 -3.66 5.74
N LYS A 136 -7.97 -3.12 5.69
CA LYS A 136 -8.30 -1.78 6.21
C LYS A 136 -7.81 -1.54 7.63
N THR A 137 -8.30 -2.33 8.59
CA THR A 137 -8.00 -2.14 10.02
C THR A 137 -6.50 -2.27 10.33
N THR A 138 -5.82 -3.22 9.67
CA THR A 138 -4.36 -3.36 9.76
C THR A 138 -3.63 -2.13 9.17
N SER A 139 -4.10 -1.64 8.02
CA SER A 139 -3.53 -0.42 7.40
C SER A 139 -3.72 0.80 8.28
N ILE A 140 -4.88 0.96 8.94
CA ILE A 140 -5.13 2.06 9.88
C ILE A 140 -4.12 2.04 11.03
N GLY A 141 -3.87 0.86 11.63
CA GLY A 141 -2.87 0.72 12.69
C GLY A 141 -1.45 1.12 12.26
N LYS A 142 -1.06 0.73 11.04
CA LYS A 142 0.25 1.10 10.46
C LYS A 142 0.31 2.59 10.08
N LEU A 143 -0.77 3.15 9.52
CA LEU A 143 -0.87 4.58 9.21
C LEU A 143 -0.81 5.43 10.48
N ALA A 144 -1.44 4.99 11.56
CA ALA A 144 -1.33 5.68 12.85
C ALA A 144 0.13 5.78 13.31
N LYS A 145 0.89 4.68 13.21
CA LYS A 145 2.33 4.68 13.50
C LYS A 145 3.12 5.58 12.55
N HIS A 146 2.78 5.55 11.26
CA HIS A 146 3.41 6.40 10.24
C HIS A 146 3.26 7.88 10.59
N PHE A 147 2.05 8.36 10.90
CA PHE A 147 1.83 9.76 11.27
C PHE A 147 2.48 10.12 12.60
N GLN A 148 2.47 9.22 13.60
CA GLN A 148 3.19 9.44 14.85
C GLN A 148 4.69 9.60 14.64
N SER A 149 5.29 8.84 13.72
CA SER A 149 6.72 8.98 13.39
C SER A 149 7.07 10.34 12.77
N GLN A 150 6.06 11.04 12.23
CA GLN A 150 6.16 12.43 11.76
C GLN A 150 5.83 13.47 12.84
N GLY A 151 5.67 13.05 14.10
CA GLY A 151 5.34 13.94 15.22
C GLY A 151 3.87 14.35 15.28
N LYS A 152 2.96 13.71 14.51
CA LYS A 152 1.53 14.04 14.49
C LYS A 152 0.77 13.25 15.55
N SER A 153 -0.15 13.92 16.23
CA SER A 153 -1.15 13.28 17.09
C SER A 153 -2.24 12.64 16.22
N VAL A 154 -2.67 11.42 16.60
CA VAL A 154 -3.63 10.62 15.82
C VAL A 154 -4.80 10.18 16.70
N LEU A 155 -6.00 10.12 16.12
CA LEU A 155 -7.19 9.55 16.71
C LEU A 155 -7.84 8.58 15.72
N LEU A 156 -8.29 7.42 16.21
CA LEU A 156 -8.96 6.39 15.41
C LEU A 156 -10.47 6.41 15.65
N ALA A 157 -11.25 6.31 14.58
CA ALA A 157 -12.70 6.17 14.65
C ALA A 157 -13.10 4.78 14.14
N ALA A 158 -13.71 3.97 15.03
CA ALA A 158 -14.13 2.60 14.75
C ALA A 158 -15.51 2.59 14.04
N GLY A 159 -15.56 3.02 12.79
CA GLY A 159 -16.80 3.09 12.01
C GLY A 159 -17.25 1.76 11.39
N ASP A 160 -16.52 0.65 11.53
CA ASP A 160 -17.03 -0.71 11.21
C ASP A 160 -17.81 -1.28 12.43
N THR A 161 -18.96 -0.70 12.72
CA THR A 161 -19.79 -1.08 13.88
C THR A 161 -20.52 -2.42 13.70
N PHE A 162 -20.61 -2.92 12.47
CA PHE A 162 -21.25 -4.20 12.15
C PHE A 162 -20.42 -5.42 12.56
N ARG A 163 -19.13 -5.21 12.87
CA ARG A 163 -18.19 -6.30 13.18
C ARG A 163 -17.50 -6.05 14.51
N ALA A 164 -17.93 -6.78 15.55
CA ALA A 164 -17.31 -6.70 16.87
C ALA A 164 -15.79 -6.95 16.80
N ALA A 165 -15.36 -7.98 16.09
CA ALA A 165 -13.94 -8.32 15.92
C ALA A 165 -13.12 -7.21 15.21
N ALA A 166 -13.72 -6.43 14.28
CA ALA A 166 -13.02 -5.32 13.64
C ALA A 166 -12.79 -4.17 14.63
N ARG A 167 -13.78 -3.89 15.47
CA ARG A 167 -13.69 -2.90 16.55
C ARG A 167 -12.63 -3.29 17.58
N GLU A 168 -12.66 -4.55 18.04
CA GLU A 168 -11.66 -5.09 18.97
C GLU A 168 -10.25 -5.01 18.38
N GLN A 169 -10.09 -5.39 17.11
CA GLN A 169 -8.83 -5.29 16.40
C GLN A 169 -8.33 -3.84 16.31
N LEU A 170 -9.22 -2.88 16.02
CA LEU A 170 -8.83 -1.47 15.95
C LEU A 170 -8.45 -0.94 17.34
N THR A 171 -9.14 -1.36 18.39
CA THR A 171 -8.82 -1.02 19.77
C THR A 171 -7.43 -1.55 20.16
N ALA A 172 -7.12 -2.80 19.84
CA ALA A 172 -5.81 -3.38 20.07
C ALA A 172 -4.69 -2.63 19.31
N TRP A 173 -4.96 -2.16 18.09
CA TRP A 173 -4.03 -1.28 17.37
C TRP A 173 -3.86 0.09 18.06
N GLY A 174 -4.95 0.65 18.58
CA GLY A 174 -4.91 1.88 19.37
C GLY A 174 -4.03 1.73 20.62
N GLU A 175 -4.24 0.68 21.40
CA GLU A 175 -3.44 0.35 22.59
C GLU A 175 -1.96 0.16 22.23
N ARG A 176 -1.67 -0.63 21.21
CA ARG A 176 -0.30 -0.89 20.74
C ARG A 176 0.45 0.37 20.34
N ASN A 177 -0.24 1.33 19.74
CA ASN A 177 0.33 2.60 19.29
C ASN A 177 0.19 3.73 20.31
N GLY A 178 -0.50 3.52 21.44
CA GLY A 178 -0.83 4.58 22.39
C GLY A 178 -1.74 5.66 21.79
N VAL A 179 -2.70 5.27 20.94
CA VAL A 179 -3.61 6.15 20.20
C VAL A 179 -5.04 5.98 20.72
N THR A 180 -5.73 7.09 20.97
CA THR A 180 -7.15 7.05 21.38
C THR A 180 -8.02 6.49 20.25
N VAL A 181 -8.91 5.54 20.60
CA VAL A 181 -9.93 4.99 19.72
C VAL A 181 -11.30 5.45 20.20
N ILE A 182 -12.09 6.04 19.31
CA ILE A 182 -13.51 6.29 19.54
C ILE A 182 -14.29 5.15 18.94
N ALA A 183 -15.01 4.41 19.79
CA ALA A 183 -15.79 3.23 19.42
C ALA A 183 -17.11 3.21 20.20
N GLN A 184 -18.15 2.61 19.62
CA GLN A 184 -19.41 2.32 20.29
C GLN A 184 -19.70 0.83 20.16
N GLU A 185 -20.32 0.23 21.18
CA GLU A 185 -20.65 -1.21 21.18
C GLU A 185 -21.69 -1.56 20.12
N SER A 186 -22.64 -0.69 19.88
CA SER A 186 -23.62 -0.74 18.80
C SER A 186 -23.96 0.68 18.38
N GLY A 187 -24.24 0.90 17.12
CA GLY A 187 -24.62 2.23 16.67
C GLY A 187 -24.42 2.46 15.18
N ASP A 188 -24.79 3.65 14.77
CA ASP A 188 -24.60 4.12 13.40
C ASP A 188 -23.10 4.40 13.15
N PRO A 189 -22.46 3.73 12.17
CA PRO A 189 -21.09 4.03 11.77
C PRO A 189 -20.78 5.53 11.61
N ALA A 190 -21.74 6.25 11.03
CA ALA A 190 -21.60 7.68 10.78
C ALA A 190 -21.58 8.51 12.08
N ALA A 191 -22.33 8.10 13.13
CA ALA A 191 -22.33 8.76 14.44
C ALA A 191 -20.97 8.60 15.13
N VAL A 192 -20.38 7.41 15.10
CA VAL A 192 -19.05 7.15 15.67
C VAL A 192 -17.99 8.06 15.04
N VAL A 193 -18.02 8.18 13.71
CA VAL A 193 -17.06 9.03 12.98
C VAL A 193 -17.31 10.51 13.28
N PHE A 194 -18.57 10.93 13.41
CA PHE A 194 -18.94 12.29 13.80
C PHE A 194 -18.37 12.65 15.18
N ASP A 195 -18.61 11.79 16.18
CA ASP A 195 -18.12 11.98 17.54
C ASP A 195 -16.59 12.01 17.60
N ALA A 196 -15.92 11.15 16.81
CA ALA A 196 -14.47 11.11 16.71
C ALA A 196 -13.88 12.42 16.17
N ILE A 197 -14.49 13.02 15.15
CA ILE A 197 -14.06 14.31 14.60
C ILE A 197 -14.25 15.43 15.63
N HIS A 198 -15.38 15.47 16.31
CA HIS A 198 -15.62 16.46 17.37
C HIS A 198 -14.65 16.31 18.55
N ALA A 199 -14.39 15.06 18.98
CA ALA A 199 -13.40 14.79 20.03
C ALA A 199 -11.98 15.20 19.58
N ALA A 200 -11.63 14.95 18.31
CA ALA A 200 -10.33 15.34 17.75
C ALA A 200 -10.16 16.87 17.72
N ARG A 201 -11.19 17.61 17.30
CA ARG A 201 -11.18 19.09 17.32
C ARG A 201 -10.99 19.63 18.74
N ALA A 202 -11.76 19.11 19.71
CA ALA A 202 -11.67 19.56 21.11
C ALA A 202 -10.27 19.29 21.72
N ARG A 203 -9.60 18.21 21.30
CA ARG A 203 -8.28 17.80 21.78
C ARG A 203 -7.12 18.31 20.90
N LYS A 204 -7.41 19.05 19.85
CA LYS A 204 -6.42 19.57 18.88
C LYS A 204 -5.57 18.44 18.26
N ILE A 205 -6.18 17.33 17.95
CA ILE A 205 -5.56 16.20 17.25
C ILE A 205 -5.24 16.59 15.80
N ASP A 206 -4.08 16.14 15.29
CA ASP A 206 -3.65 16.48 13.94
C ASP A 206 -4.33 15.63 12.87
N VAL A 207 -4.51 14.31 13.12
CA VAL A 207 -5.03 13.36 12.13
C VAL A 207 -6.12 12.49 12.73
N VAL A 208 -7.24 12.36 12.01
CA VAL A 208 -8.29 11.36 12.29
C VAL A 208 -8.28 10.30 11.21
N LEU A 209 -8.15 9.02 11.59
CA LEU A 209 -8.30 7.86 10.70
C LEU A 209 -9.66 7.22 10.97
N ALA A 210 -10.58 7.33 10.00
CA ALA A 210 -11.93 6.80 10.12
C ALA A 210 -12.05 5.46 9.36
N ASP A 211 -12.17 4.36 10.13
CA ASP A 211 -12.50 3.03 9.57
C ASP A 211 -13.94 3.01 9.08
N THR A 212 -14.22 2.24 8.04
CA THR A 212 -15.57 2.02 7.52
C THR A 212 -15.87 0.55 7.33
N ALA A 213 -17.16 0.21 7.29
CA ALA A 213 -17.61 -1.14 6.95
C ALA A 213 -17.05 -1.58 5.58
N GLY A 214 -16.75 -2.86 5.49
CA GLY A 214 -16.29 -3.46 4.22
C GLY A 214 -17.25 -4.49 3.64
N ARG A 215 -18.34 -4.78 4.36
CA ARG A 215 -19.36 -5.74 3.93
C ARG A 215 -20.72 -5.34 4.48
N LEU A 216 -21.69 -5.35 3.60
CA LEU A 216 -23.13 -5.33 3.89
C LEU A 216 -23.80 -6.39 3.02
N PRO A 217 -25.09 -6.70 3.21
CA PRO A 217 -25.78 -7.77 2.47
C PRO A 217 -25.63 -7.68 0.96
N THR A 218 -25.54 -6.46 0.41
CA THR A 218 -25.29 -6.22 -1.01
C THR A 218 -24.20 -5.17 -1.21
N GLN A 219 -23.58 -5.16 -2.39
CA GLN A 219 -22.63 -4.13 -2.77
C GLN A 219 -23.28 -2.73 -2.80
N LEU A 220 -24.56 -2.63 -3.18
CA LEU A 220 -25.32 -1.40 -3.18
C LEU A 220 -25.43 -0.81 -1.77
N HIS A 221 -25.87 -1.61 -0.79
CA HIS A 221 -25.97 -1.16 0.60
C HIS A 221 -24.61 -0.73 1.17
N LEU A 222 -23.53 -1.43 0.80
CA LEU A 222 -22.17 -1.00 1.19
C LEU A 222 -21.86 0.39 0.65
N MET A 223 -22.12 0.64 -0.64
CA MET A 223 -21.84 1.93 -1.25
C MET A 223 -22.71 3.07 -0.66
N GLU A 224 -23.95 2.79 -0.33
CA GLU A 224 -24.85 3.75 0.33
C GLU A 224 -24.36 4.11 1.74
N GLU A 225 -23.93 3.12 2.53
CA GLU A 225 -23.44 3.32 3.89
C GLU A 225 -22.14 4.12 3.91
N ILE A 226 -21.14 3.75 3.08
CA ILE A 226 -19.88 4.51 3.03
C ILE A 226 -20.09 5.92 2.48
N ALA A 227 -21.03 6.13 1.55
CA ALA A 227 -21.41 7.45 1.09
C ALA A 227 -22.10 8.28 2.20
N LYS A 228 -22.89 7.63 3.09
CA LYS A 228 -23.47 8.28 4.28
C LYS A 228 -22.36 8.73 5.24
N VAL A 229 -21.38 7.86 5.54
CA VAL A 229 -20.24 8.22 6.38
C VAL A 229 -19.51 9.43 5.81
N ARG A 230 -19.23 9.45 4.50
CA ARG A 230 -18.59 10.59 3.82
C ARG A 230 -19.39 11.89 4.02
N ARG A 231 -20.72 11.86 3.82
CA ARG A 231 -21.57 13.03 4.03
C ARG A 231 -21.55 13.52 5.49
N VAL A 232 -21.47 12.59 6.45
CA VAL A 232 -21.40 12.95 7.87
C VAL A 232 -20.03 13.53 8.22
N ILE A 233 -18.95 13.05 7.64
CA ILE A 233 -17.63 13.71 7.78
C ILE A 233 -17.71 15.16 7.30
N GLN A 234 -18.34 15.43 6.14
CA GLN A 234 -18.53 16.79 5.64
C GLN A 234 -19.36 17.68 6.58
N LYS A 235 -20.35 17.11 7.30
CA LYS A 235 -21.11 17.85 8.30
C LYS A 235 -20.29 18.15 9.57
N ALA A 236 -19.41 17.25 9.98
CA ALA A 236 -18.55 17.41 11.14
C ALA A 236 -17.34 18.33 10.86
N HIS A 237 -16.90 18.38 9.59
CA HIS A 237 -15.79 19.20 9.15
C HIS A 237 -16.03 19.65 7.70
N ASP A 238 -16.28 20.93 7.48
CA ASP A 238 -16.79 21.52 6.23
C ASP A 238 -15.94 21.15 5.00
N THR A 239 -14.62 21.00 5.16
CA THR A 239 -13.70 20.64 4.08
C THR A 239 -13.38 19.16 4.01
N GLY A 240 -13.84 18.35 4.98
CA GLY A 240 -13.55 16.91 5.06
C GLY A 240 -14.46 16.03 4.19
N PRO A 241 -14.10 14.76 3.98
CA PRO A 241 -12.79 14.18 4.26
C PRO A 241 -11.70 14.80 3.39
N HIS A 242 -10.49 15.02 3.94
CA HIS A 242 -9.39 15.62 3.20
C HIS A 242 -8.68 14.57 2.33
N GLU A 243 -8.78 13.31 2.73
CA GLU A 243 -8.33 12.16 1.95
C GLU A 243 -9.35 11.01 2.06
N VAL A 244 -9.61 10.33 0.94
CA VAL A 244 -10.42 9.11 0.86
C VAL A 244 -9.53 8.01 0.34
N LEU A 245 -9.02 7.16 1.24
CA LEU A 245 -8.13 6.06 0.91
C LEU A 245 -8.93 4.78 0.65
N LEU A 246 -8.79 4.22 -0.54
CA LEU A 246 -9.29 2.89 -0.86
C LEU A 246 -8.20 1.85 -0.63
N VAL A 247 -8.46 0.91 0.27
CA VAL A 247 -7.56 -0.22 0.55
C VAL A 247 -7.91 -1.37 -0.38
N LEU A 248 -6.93 -1.82 -1.16
CA LEU A 248 -7.06 -2.88 -2.15
C LEU A 248 -6.10 -4.03 -1.82
N ASP A 249 -6.60 -5.25 -1.95
CA ASP A 249 -5.82 -6.48 -1.85
C ASP A 249 -5.19 -6.78 -3.23
N ALA A 250 -3.87 -6.83 -3.32
CA ALA A 250 -3.18 -7.13 -4.58
C ALA A 250 -3.52 -8.51 -5.15
N ASN A 251 -3.94 -9.48 -4.31
CA ASN A 251 -4.31 -10.82 -4.77
C ASN A 251 -5.53 -10.85 -5.71
N ILE A 252 -6.40 -9.84 -5.66
CA ILE A 252 -7.60 -9.82 -6.51
C ILE A 252 -7.28 -9.44 -7.97
N GLY A 253 -6.04 -9.01 -8.26
CA GLY A 253 -5.58 -8.71 -9.62
C GLY A 253 -6.47 -7.69 -10.33
N GLN A 254 -6.86 -7.96 -11.59
CA GLN A 254 -7.67 -7.05 -12.42
C GLN A 254 -9.00 -6.62 -11.80
N ASN A 255 -9.55 -7.39 -10.85
CA ASN A 255 -10.75 -6.97 -10.13
C ASN A 255 -10.52 -5.72 -9.26
N ALA A 256 -9.27 -5.39 -8.92
CA ALA A 256 -8.93 -4.16 -8.20
C ALA A 256 -9.36 -2.91 -9.00
N VAL A 257 -9.18 -2.92 -10.32
CA VAL A 257 -9.58 -1.80 -11.20
C VAL A 257 -11.10 -1.56 -11.14
N GLN A 258 -11.89 -2.63 -11.10
CA GLN A 258 -13.36 -2.51 -10.96
C GLN A 258 -13.74 -1.98 -9.58
N GLN A 259 -13.02 -2.38 -8.52
CA GLN A 259 -13.24 -1.81 -7.19
C GLN A 259 -12.90 -0.32 -7.17
N VAL A 260 -11.76 0.11 -7.75
CA VAL A 260 -11.43 1.54 -7.86
C VAL A 260 -12.57 2.31 -8.50
N LYS A 261 -13.08 1.86 -9.66
CA LYS A 261 -14.18 2.54 -10.38
C LYS A 261 -15.46 2.61 -9.55
N ALA A 262 -15.84 1.51 -8.87
CA ALA A 262 -17.06 1.46 -8.07
C ALA A 262 -17.00 2.37 -6.83
N PHE A 263 -15.88 2.32 -6.07
CA PHE A 263 -15.70 3.14 -4.89
C PHE A 263 -15.50 4.62 -5.27
N ASP A 264 -14.76 4.91 -6.33
CA ASP A 264 -14.57 6.29 -6.81
C ASP A 264 -15.90 6.95 -7.16
N LYS A 265 -16.77 6.24 -7.88
CA LYS A 265 -18.13 6.70 -8.20
C LYS A 265 -18.96 6.98 -6.94
N ALA A 266 -18.82 6.18 -5.89
CA ALA A 266 -19.64 6.29 -4.69
C ALA A 266 -19.13 7.37 -3.73
N ILE A 267 -17.81 7.49 -3.54
CA ILE A 267 -17.22 8.32 -2.48
C ILE A 267 -16.07 9.22 -2.94
N GLY A 268 -15.72 9.24 -4.22
CA GLY A 268 -14.63 10.08 -4.73
C GLY A 268 -13.29 9.72 -4.11
N VAL A 269 -12.71 8.58 -4.52
CA VAL A 269 -11.41 8.08 -4.03
C VAL A 269 -10.30 9.05 -4.42
N THR A 270 -9.48 9.47 -3.45
CA THR A 270 -8.36 10.40 -3.67
C THR A 270 -7.00 9.70 -3.64
N GLY A 271 -6.93 8.51 -3.03
CA GLY A 271 -5.70 7.74 -2.97
C GLY A 271 -5.95 6.26 -2.71
N LEU A 272 -4.94 5.45 -3.02
CA LEU A 272 -4.97 4.00 -2.86
C LEU A 272 -3.94 3.53 -1.83
N VAL A 273 -4.30 2.45 -1.13
CA VAL A 273 -3.38 1.65 -0.31
C VAL A 273 -3.41 0.24 -0.88
N ILE A 274 -2.30 -0.23 -1.44
CA ILE A 274 -2.19 -1.57 -2.00
C ILE A 274 -1.57 -2.48 -0.95
N THR A 275 -2.29 -3.52 -0.55
CA THR A 275 -1.87 -4.46 0.50
C THR A 275 -1.56 -5.85 -0.04
N LYS A 276 -0.92 -6.69 0.79
CA LYS A 276 -0.66 -8.12 0.52
C LYS A 276 0.15 -8.38 -0.75
N LEU A 277 1.04 -7.48 -1.09
CA LEU A 277 1.98 -7.69 -2.20
C LEU A 277 2.88 -8.92 -1.97
N ASP A 278 3.13 -9.28 -0.70
CA ASP A 278 3.90 -10.45 -0.28
C ASP A 278 3.19 -11.80 -0.54
N GLY A 279 1.88 -11.78 -0.69
CA GLY A 279 1.06 -12.97 -0.93
C GLY A 279 0.82 -13.28 -2.42
N THR A 280 1.20 -12.42 -3.35
CA THR A 280 0.71 -12.48 -4.72
C THR A 280 1.80 -12.54 -5.80
N ALA A 281 1.47 -13.23 -6.92
CA ALA A 281 2.19 -13.13 -8.19
C ALA A 281 1.62 -12.01 -9.10
N LYS A 282 0.62 -11.24 -8.64
CA LYS A 282 -0.16 -10.28 -9.42
C LYS A 282 0.22 -8.82 -9.18
N GLY A 283 1.46 -8.55 -8.80
CA GLY A 283 1.93 -7.17 -8.57
C GLY A 283 1.85 -6.24 -9.78
N GLY A 284 1.68 -6.80 -10.98
CA GLY A 284 1.42 -6.05 -12.20
C GLY A 284 0.11 -5.26 -12.20
N VAL A 285 -0.80 -5.53 -11.26
CA VAL A 285 -2.08 -4.79 -11.13
C VAL A 285 -1.91 -3.26 -11.03
N LEU A 286 -0.77 -2.76 -10.52
CA LEU A 286 -0.47 -1.33 -10.50
C LEU A 286 -0.40 -0.76 -11.93
N ALA A 287 0.14 -1.52 -12.90
CA ALA A 287 0.16 -1.13 -14.30
C ALA A 287 -1.26 -1.01 -14.88
N ALA A 288 -2.14 -1.96 -14.55
CA ALA A 288 -3.54 -1.90 -14.96
C ALA A 288 -4.27 -0.67 -14.38
N ILE A 289 -4.06 -0.37 -13.08
CA ILE A 289 -4.63 0.83 -12.42
C ILE A 289 -4.11 2.09 -13.11
N ALA A 290 -2.81 2.17 -13.43
CA ALA A 290 -2.20 3.31 -14.10
C ALA A 290 -2.85 3.62 -15.46
N ARG A 291 -3.31 2.60 -16.17
CA ARG A 291 -3.93 2.77 -17.49
C ARG A 291 -5.45 3.00 -17.46
N GLN A 292 -6.15 2.30 -16.59
CA GLN A 292 -7.62 2.26 -16.64
C GLN A 292 -8.33 3.22 -15.68
N GLY A 293 -7.64 3.81 -14.73
CA GLY A 293 -8.21 4.74 -13.77
C GLY A 293 -7.13 5.21 -12.80
N PRO A 294 -6.17 6.01 -13.26
CA PRO A 294 -5.04 6.43 -12.44
C PRO A 294 -5.53 7.19 -11.22
N LYS A 295 -5.23 6.63 -10.06
CA LYS A 295 -5.39 7.26 -8.75
C LYS A 295 -4.06 7.20 -8.02
N PRO A 296 -3.68 8.22 -7.25
CA PRO A 296 -2.47 8.18 -6.46
C PRO A 296 -2.38 6.93 -5.60
N VAL A 297 -1.29 6.17 -5.70
CA VAL A 297 -0.97 5.12 -4.75
C VAL A 297 -0.19 5.77 -3.61
N ARG A 298 -0.84 5.94 -2.47
CA ARG A 298 -0.23 6.59 -1.30
C ARG A 298 0.72 5.66 -0.57
N PHE A 299 0.28 4.41 -0.39
CA PHE A 299 1.04 3.41 0.38
C PHE A 299 0.96 2.03 -0.25
N ILE A 300 2.01 1.23 -0.02
CA ILE A 300 2.08 -0.19 -0.36
C ILE A 300 2.43 -1.00 0.89
N GLY A 301 1.80 -2.18 1.03
CA GLY A 301 1.98 -3.11 2.13
C GLY A 301 2.53 -4.44 1.65
N VAL A 302 3.61 -4.90 2.30
CA VAL A 302 4.40 -6.09 1.94
C VAL A 302 4.50 -7.11 3.07
N GLY A 303 3.56 -7.09 3.99
CA GLY A 303 3.53 -8.02 5.13
C GLY A 303 2.64 -7.54 6.26
N GLU A 304 2.63 -8.27 7.39
CA GLU A 304 1.79 -7.99 8.55
C GLU A 304 2.46 -7.10 9.62
N GLY A 305 3.79 -6.97 9.58
CA GLY A 305 4.55 -6.16 10.53
C GLY A 305 4.16 -4.69 10.48
N ILE A 306 4.35 -3.99 11.61
CA ILE A 306 3.97 -2.57 11.74
C ILE A 306 4.74 -1.67 10.75
N ASP A 307 5.95 -2.06 10.38
CA ASP A 307 6.82 -1.34 9.47
C ASP A 307 6.65 -1.78 8.00
N ASP A 308 5.73 -2.73 7.71
CA ASP A 308 5.51 -3.29 6.37
C ASP A 308 4.50 -2.49 5.53
N LEU A 309 4.27 -1.23 5.86
CA LEU A 309 3.51 -0.26 5.06
C LEU A 309 4.35 0.99 4.89
N GLN A 310 4.61 1.37 3.65
CA GLN A 310 5.40 2.56 3.32
C GLN A 310 4.78 3.33 2.15
N ALA A 311 5.17 4.59 2.02
CA ALA A 311 4.78 5.40 0.87
C ALA A 311 5.25 4.75 -0.44
N PHE A 312 4.40 4.79 -1.47
CA PHE A 312 4.73 4.25 -2.78
C PHE A 312 5.82 5.10 -3.45
N ARG A 313 6.84 4.43 -3.96
CA ARG A 313 7.92 5.01 -4.76
C ARG A 313 8.09 4.17 -6.02
N THR A 314 7.89 4.79 -7.17
CA THR A 314 7.95 4.11 -8.48
C THR A 314 9.30 3.45 -8.72
N GLU A 315 10.38 4.17 -8.43
CA GLU A 315 11.74 3.66 -8.63
C GLU A 315 12.01 2.41 -7.80
N GLU A 316 11.73 2.47 -6.48
CA GLU A 316 11.93 1.37 -5.56
C GLU A 316 11.07 0.14 -5.94
N PHE A 317 9.83 0.39 -6.36
CA PHE A 317 8.91 -0.67 -6.78
C PHE A 317 9.39 -1.38 -8.05
N VAL A 318 9.76 -0.62 -9.09
CA VAL A 318 10.24 -1.16 -10.36
C VAL A 318 11.58 -1.89 -10.17
N GLU A 319 12.49 -1.35 -9.37
CA GLU A 319 13.75 -2.04 -9.02
C GLU A 319 13.50 -3.34 -8.26
N ALA A 320 12.58 -3.33 -7.29
CA ALA A 320 12.24 -4.54 -6.55
C ALA A 320 11.58 -5.59 -7.44
N LEU A 321 10.83 -5.18 -8.46
CA LEU A 321 10.12 -6.04 -9.38
C LEU A 321 11.05 -6.68 -10.44
N LEU A 322 11.90 -5.88 -11.09
CA LEU A 322 12.74 -6.31 -12.22
C LEU A 322 14.21 -6.53 -11.85
N GLY A 323 14.62 -6.09 -10.65
CA GLY A 323 16.03 -6.05 -10.25
C GLY A 323 16.75 -4.78 -10.72
N PRO A 324 17.98 -4.56 -10.27
CA PRO A 324 18.75 -3.37 -10.62
C PRO A 324 18.95 -3.28 -12.13
N SER A 325 18.75 -2.10 -12.69
CA SER A 325 19.14 -1.82 -14.07
C SER A 325 20.68 -1.93 -14.18
N SER A 326 21.17 -2.68 -15.16
CA SER A 326 22.59 -2.94 -15.42
C SER A 326 23.40 -1.68 -15.80
N GLY A 327 23.19 -0.55 -15.12
CA GLY A 327 23.85 0.74 -15.35
C GLY A 327 24.26 1.50 -14.09
N SER A 328 23.86 1.06 -12.89
CA SER A 328 24.28 1.69 -11.64
C SER A 328 25.24 0.78 -10.87
N SER A 329 26.51 0.75 -11.28
CA SER A 329 27.59 0.37 -10.36
C SER A 329 27.63 1.41 -9.25
N PRO A 330 27.60 1.03 -7.96
CA PRO A 330 27.88 1.95 -6.88
C PRO A 330 29.33 2.40 -7.07
N GLY A 331 29.53 3.69 -7.30
CA GLY A 331 30.84 4.29 -7.39
C GLY A 331 31.67 3.88 -6.17
N ALA A 332 32.78 3.19 -6.40
CA ALA A 332 33.82 2.98 -5.44
C ALA A 332 34.35 4.36 -5.03
N SER A 333 33.94 4.83 -3.87
CA SER A 333 34.61 5.94 -3.19
C SER A 333 35.89 5.39 -2.55
N SER A 334 36.99 5.74 -3.19
CA SER A 334 38.35 5.61 -2.65
C SER A 334 38.55 6.55 -1.47
#